data_ebc60f6a49ff676d34a0223494fc5c3e
#
_entry.id   ebc60f6a49ff676d34a0223494fc5c3e
#
_cell.length_a   1.000
_cell.length_b   1.000
_cell.length_c   1.000
_cell.angle_alpha   90.00
_cell.angle_beta   90.00
_cell.angle_gamma   90.00
#
_symmetry.space_group_name_H-M   'P 1'
#
loop_
_entity.id
_entity.type
_entity.pdbx_description
1 polymer ?
#
loop_
_entity_poly.entity_id
_entity_poly.type
_entity_poly.pdbx_seq_one_letter_code
_entity_poly.pdbx_strand_id
1 'polypeptide(L)'
;MSELDLPPFSLDVETMNLGPDVKAIGMELIETESREPVRGPNATAIWTRILPALIAQEPFVLDFFSHLDRVRDFCVSRKIVFREAAGRCIVLPQPTDEQLRDLVERFASETFGLRAGPAVQNEDAPLEGELSKRGLDAYQAAYTRYTFCAVCELEDGWFTILSETLWPSEAIRRVRPAVQPFDVHIARPH
;
A
#
# COMPACT_ATOMS: atom_id res chain seq x y z
N MET A 1 21.52 5.12 11.78
CA MET A 1 20.10 5.10 12.20
C MET A 1 20.00 4.09 13.32
N SER A 2 19.68 4.55 14.53
CA SER A 2 19.39 3.65 15.66
C SER A 2 18.23 2.75 15.25
N GLU A 3 18.32 1.45 15.56
CA GLU A 3 17.14 0.59 15.57
C GLU A 3 16.08 1.33 16.38
N LEU A 4 14.98 1.70 15.70
CA LEU A 4 13.81 2.20 16.40
C LEU A 4 13.42 1.10 17.38
N ASP A 5 13.28 1.47 18.63
CA ASP A 5 12.80 0.61 19.71
C ASP A 5 11.30 0.42 19.47
N LEU A 6 10.99 -0.35 18.42
CA LEU A 6 9.61 -0.61 18.01
C LEU A 6 9.00 -1.57 19.04
N PRO A 7 7.76 -1.32 19.48
CA PRO A 7 7.07 -2.26 20.34
C PRO A 7 6.95 -3.61 19.61
N PRO A 8 6.95 -4.73 20.33
CA PRO A 8 6.65 -6.02 19.75
C PRO A 8 5.27 -6.00 19.08
N PHE A 9 5.20 -6.34 17.80
CA PHE A 9 3.96 -6.34 17.03
C PHE A 9 3.79 -7.64 16.24
N SER A 10 2.57 -7.91 15.82
CA SER A 10 2.24 -8.88 14.79
C SER A 10 1.63 -8.18 13.59
N LEU A 11 1.83 -8.75 12.41
CA LEU A 11 1.07 -8.40 11.21
C LEU A 11 -0.07 -9.40 11.08
N ASP A 12 -1.28 -8.94 11.35
CA ASP A 12 -2.48 -9.73 11.19
C ASP A 12 -2.99 -9.61 9.75
N VAL A 13 -3.23 -10.74 9.11
CA VAL A 13 -3.67 -10.81 7.71
C VAL A 13 -4.98 -11.57 7.66
N GLU A 14 -6.01 -10.94 7.14
CA GLU A 14 -7.34 -11.53 7.01
C GLU A 14 -7.86 -11.46 5.57
N THR A 15 -8.76 -12.39 5.24
CA THR A 15 -9.50 -12.34 3.98
C THR A 15 -10.87 -11.71 4.24
N MET A 16 -11.17 -10.66 3.50
CA MET A 16 -12.41 -9.91 3.60
C MET A 16 -13.27 -10.15 2.35
N ASN A 17 -14.58 -10.19 2.53
CA ASN A 17 -15.55 -10.21 1.43
C ASN A 17 -16.17 -8.82 1.29
N LEU A 18 -15.86 -8.13 0.20
CA LEU A 18 -16.36 -6.77 -0.08
C LEU A 18 -17.58 -6.77 -1.01
N GLY A 19 -18.07 -7.94 -1.35
CA GLY A 19 -19.22 -8.14 -2.25
C GLY A 19 -19.28 -9.58 -2.73
N PRO A 20 -20.26 -9.95 -3.55
CA PRO A 20 -20.46 -11.34 -3.97
C PRO A 20 -19.26 -11.93 -4.72
N ASP A 21 -18.50 -11.10 -5.43
CA ASP A 21 -17.39 -11.55 -6.27
C ASP A 21 -16.05 -10.85 -5.96
N VAL A 22 -15.98 -9.99 -4.92
CA VAL A 22 -14.78 -9.22 -4.60
C VAL A 22 -14.19 -9.65 -3.28
N LYS A 23 -13.03 -10.27 -3.35
CA LYS A 23 -12.23 -10.63 -2.18
C LYS A 23 -11.14 -9.59 -1.97
N ALA A 24 -10.90 -9.25 -0.70
CA ALA A 24 -9.83 -8.38 -0.29
C ALA A 24 -8.96 -9.06 0.76
N ILE A 25 -7.74 -8.55 0.90
CA ILE A 25 -6.83 -8.90 1.98
C ILE A 25 -6.69 -7.68 2.85
N GLY A 26 -7.13 -7.77 4.11
CA GLY A 26 -6.83 -6.80 5.15
C GLY A 26 -5.49 -7.13 5.80
N MET A 27 -4.68 -6.11 6.02
CA MET A 27 -3.45 -6.21 6.81
C MET A 27 -3.49 -5.18 7.91
N GLU A 28 -3.30 -5.61 9.15
CA GLU A 28 -3.32 -4.76 10.33
C GLU A 28 -2.09 -5.01 11.20
N LEU A 29 -1.52 -3.93 11.73
CA LEU A 29 -0.42 -4.01 12.68
C LEU A 29 -1.00 -4.02 14.09
N ILE A 30 -0.78 -5.10 14.83
CA ILE A 30 -1.28 -5.29 16.19
C ILE A 30 -0.11 -5.36 17.16
N GLU A 31 -0.13 -4.54 18.20
CA GLU A 31 0.83 -4.63 19.30
C GLU A 31 0.61 -5.93 20.08
N THR A 32 1.68 -6.68 20.32
CA THR A 32 1.57 -8.04 20.84
C THR A 32 1.05 -8.08 22.29
N GLU A 33 1.44 -7.09 23.10
CA GLU A 33 1.10 -7.06 24.53
C GLU A 33 -0.31 -6.50 24.77
N SER A 34 -0.62 -5.33 24.20
CA SER A 34 -1.89 -4.64 24.40
C SER A 34 -3.04 -5.21 23.55
N ARG A 35 -2.70 -5.88 22.45
CA ARG A 35 -3.64 -6.31 21.40
C ARG A 35 -4.37 -5.16 20.72
N GLU A 36 -3.82 -3.96 20.82
CA GLU A 36 -4.35 -2.75 20.18
C GLU A 36 -3.65 -2.51 18.83
N PRO A 37 -4.29 -1.82 17.89
CA PRO A 37 -3.65 -1.43 16.64
C PRO A 37 -2.42 -0.55 16.87
N VAL A 38 -1.31 -0.86 16.19
CA VAL A 38 -0.14 0.02 16.17
C VAL A 38 -0.48 1.23 15.30
N ARG A 39 -0.29 2.43 15.82
CA ARG A 39 -0.65 3.68 15.14
C ARG A 39 0.48 4.69 15.10
N GLY A 40 0.29 5.76 14.33
CA GLY A 40 1.18 6.91 14.24
C GLY A 40 2.57 6.56 13.71
N PRO A 41 3.63 7.20 14.25
CA PRO A 41 5.00 7.03 13.74
C PRO A 41 5.51 5.59 13.77
N ASN A 42 5.09 4.78 14.74
CA ASN A 42 5.47 3.37 14.82
C ASN A 42 4.88 2.57 13.66
N ALA A 43 3.59 2.76 13.35
CA ALA A 43 2.95 2.13 12.20
C ALA A 43 3.65 2.55 10.91
N THR A 44 3.90 3.85 10.73
CA THR A 44 4.64 4.37 9.58
C THR A 44 6.00 3.70 9.40
N ALA A 45 6.79 3.61 10.47
CA ALA A 45 8.11 2.99 10.44
C ALA A 45 8.08 1.51 10.03
N ILE A 46 7.03 0.79 10.42
CA ILE A 46 6.83 -0.61 10.02
C ILE A 46 6.40 -0.70 8.56
N TRP A 47 5.43 0.12 8.12
CA TRP A 47 4.96 0.13 6.74
C TRP A 47 6.04 0.53 5.73
N THR A 48 7.01 1.38 6.10
CA THR A 48 8.17 1.68 5.24
C THR A 48 9.01 0.45 4.89
N ARG A 49 8.94 -0.60 5.69
CA ARG A 49 9.59 -1.89 5.42
C ARG A 49 8.69 -2.84 4.63
N ILE A 50 7.40 -2.86 4.94
CA ILE A 50 6.43 -3.80 4.35
C ILE A 50 6.11 -3.45 2.90
N LEU A 51 5.84 -2.17 2.60
CA LEU A 51 5.39 -1.74 1.29
C LEU A 51 6.36 -2.08 0.16
N PRO A 52 7.69 -1.81 0.27
CA PRO A 52 8.64 -2.21 -0.77
C PRO A 52 8.63 -3.72 -1.03
N ALA A 53 8.53 -4.52 0.03
CA ALA A 53 8.48 -5.97 -0.08
C ALA A 53 7.18 -6.46 -0.73
N LEU A 54 6.06 -5.82 -0.43
CA LEU A 54 4.76 -6.14 -1.01
C LEU A 54 4.72 -5.83 -2.51
N ILE A 55 5.23 -4.65 -2.91
CA ILE A 55 5.29 -4.20 -4.31
C ILE A 55 6.27 -5.06 -5.11
N ALA A 56 7.33 -5.60 -4.50
CA ALA A 56 8.27 -6.54 -5.11
C ALA A 56 8.86 -6.02 -6.44
N GLN A 57 9.20 -4.72 -6.51
CA GLN A 57 9.76 -4.02 -7.68
C GLN A 57 8.83 -3.94 -8.89
N GLU A 58 7.56 -4.22 -8.73
CA GLU A 58 6.59 -3.99 -9.79
C GLU A 58 6.41 -2.49 -10.04
N PRO A 59 6.15 -2.05 -11.28
CA PRO A 59 5.77 -0.68 -11.54
C PRO A 59 4.46 -0.36 -10.83
N PHE A 60 4.33 0.83 -10.28
CA PHE A 60 3.12 1.20 -9.55
C PHE A 60 2.70 2.64 -9.75
N VAL A 61 1.44 2.90 -9.47
CA VAL A 61 0.79 4.21 -9.46
C VAL A 61 0.37 4.53 -8.05
N LEU A 62 0.65 5.75 -7.62
CA LEU A 62 0.07 6.34 -6.42
C LEU A 62 -1.09 7.25 -6.82
N ASP A 63 -2.26 6.94 -6.31
CA ASP A 63 -3.47 7.74 -6.47
C ASP A 63 -3.69 8.55 -5.19
N PHE A 64 -3.29 9.82 -5.22
CA PHE A 64 -3.55 10.71 -4.09
C PHE A 64 -4.90 11.38 -4.24
N PHE A 65 -5.77 11.13 -3.30
CA PHE A 65 -7.14 11.64 -3.36
C PHE A 65 -7.25 13.14 -3.11
N SER A 66 -6.23 13.79 -2.52
CA SER A 66 -6.35 15.18 -2.08
C SER A 66 -5.16 16.12 -2.35
N HIS A 67 -3.94 15.63 -2.55
CA HIS A 67 -2.75 16.49 -2.54
C HIS A 67 -1.69 16.14 -3.59
N LEU A 68 -2.11 15.96 -4.84
CA LEU A 68 -1.21 15.59 -5.94
C LEU A 68 -0.03 16.57 -6.10
N ASP A 69 -0.27 17.88 -5.95
CA ASP A 69 0.77 18.88 -6.08
C ASP A 69 1.89 18.69 -5.04
N ARG A 70 1.54 18.38 -3.81
CA ARG A 70 2.53 18.10 -2.75
C ARG A 70 3.38 16.88 -3.06
N VAL A 71 2.79 15.85 -3.65
CA VAL A 71 3.52 14.64 -4.05
C VAL A 71 4.44 14.94 -5.22
N ARG A 72 3.98 15.70 -6.21
CA ARG A 72 4.80 16.17 -7.33
C ARG A 72 6.03 16.94 -6.84
N ASP A 73 5.81 17.94 -5.99
CA ASP A 73 6.88 18.78 -5.44
C ASP A 73 7.88 17.94 -4.63
N PHE A 74 7.38 16.97 -3.87
CA PHE A 74 8.23 16.03 -3.15
C PHE A 74 9.08 15.19 -4.12
N CYS A 75 8.47 14.58 -5.13
CA CYS A 75 9.20 13.79 -6.14
C CYS A 75 10.29 14.62 -6.83
N VAL A 76 9.98 15.85 -7.21
CA VAL A 76 10.96 16.77 -7.81
C VAL A 76 12.11 17.05 -6.83
N SER A 77 11.80 17.38 -5.58
CA SER A 77 12.80 17.70 -4.57
C SER A 77 13.75 16.53 -4.26
N ARG A 78 13.24 15.31 -4.34
CA ARG A 78 13.96 14.05 -4.08
C ARG A 78 14.55 13.42 -5.35
N LYS A 79 14.37 14.07 -6.51
CA LYS A 79 14.82 13.54 -7.81
C LYS A 79 14.27 12.14 -8.11
N ILE A 80 13.05 11.88 -7.66
CA ILE A 80 12.33 10.65 -7.98
C ILE A 80 11.82 10.78 -9.40
N VAL A 81 12.10 9.78 -10.23
CA VAL A 81 11.56 9.73 -11.60
C VAL A 81 10.09 9.37 -11.53
N PHE A 82 9.24 10.23 -12.04
CA PHE A 82 7.81 10.01 -12.09
C PHE A 82 7.21 10.48 -13.41
N ARG A 83 6.01 10.03 -13.68
CA ARG A 83 5.15 10.48 -14.77
C ARG A 83 3.78 10.80 -14.20
N GLU A 84 3.21 11.93 -14.59
CA GLU A 84 1.82 12.22 -14.25
C GLU A 84 0.89 11.57 -15.26
N ALA A 85 -0.18 10.96 -14.78
CA ALA A 85 -1.24 10.42 -15.59
C ALA A 85 -2.55 11.16 -15.32
N ALA A 86 -3.09 11.77 -16.39
CA ALA A 86 -4.35 12.55 -16.44
C ALA A 86 -4.54 13.56 -15.28
N GLY A 87 -3.44 14.16 -14.81
CA GLY A 87 -3.47 15.21 -13.79
C GLY A 87 -3.95 14.80 -12.41
N ARG A 88 -4.03 13.49 -12.13
CA ARG A 88 -4.60 12.96 -10.87
C ARG A 88 -3.80 11.86 -10.19
N CYS A 89 -2.79 11.31 -10.83
CA CYS A 89 -1.96 10.29 -10.24
C CYS A 89 -0.50 10.40 -10.66
N ILE A 90 0.37 9.83 -9.85
CA ILE A 90 1.81 9.78 -10.08
C ILE A 90 2.21 8.34 -10.33
N VAL A 91 2.73 8.09 -11.51
CA VAL A 91 3.28 6.80 -11.94
C VAL A 91 4.76 6.76 -11.60
N LEU A 92 5.16 5.76 -10.86
CA LEU A 92 6.54 5.48 -10.49
C LEU A 92 7.00 4.23 -11.23
N PRO A 93 7.70 4.36 -12.34
CA PRO A 93 8.02 3.21 -13.19
C PRO A 93 9.01 2.25 -12.52
N GLN A 94 9.97 2.76 -11.79
CA GLN A 94 10.99 1.96 -11.11
C GLN A 94 11.59 2.76 -9.93
N PRO A 95 10.86 2.97 -8.83
CA PRO A 95 11.43 3.63 -7.67
C PRO A 95 12.39 2.70 -6.96
N THR A 96 13.40 3.28 -6.32
CA THR A 96 14.22 2.54 -5.38
C THR A 96 13.47 2.32 -4.06
N ASP A 97 13.89 1.32 -3.28
CA ASP A 97 13.32 1.09 -1.95
C ASP A 97 13.45 2.31 -1.03
N GLU A 98 14.54 3.06 -1.16
CA GLU A 98 14.77 4.29 -0.40
C GLU A 98 13.76 5.37 -0.79
N GLN A 99 13.54 5.57 -2.08
CA GLN A 99 12.56 6.54 -2.59
C GLN A 99 11.13 6.19 -2.16
N LEU A 100 10.81 4.90 -2.15
CA LEU A 100 9.50 4.44 -1.68
C LEU A 100 9.34 4.67 -0.17
N ARG A 101 10.38 4.39 0.62
CA ARG A 101 10.37 4.69 2.06
C ARG A 101 10.15 6.18 2.32
N ASP A 102 10.90 7.04 1.65
CA ASP A 102 10.76 8.49 1.77
C ASP A 102 9.32 8.96 1.46
N LEU A 103 8.69 8.37 0.42
CA LEU A 103 7.29 8.65 0.08
C LEU A 103 6.35 8.21 1.19
N VAL A 104 6.51 6.97 1.68
CA VAL A 104 5.67 6.43 2.75
C VAL A 104 5.79 7.28 4.02
N GLU A 105 7.00 7.59 4.45
CA GLU A 105 7.24 8.44 5.63
C GLU A 105 6.59 9.82 5.48
N ARG A 106 6.64 10.39 4.28
CA ARG A 106 6.13 11.74 4.03
C ARG A 106 4.62 11.84 3.99
N PHE A 107 3.95 10.79 3.51
CA PHE A 107 2.52 10.80 3.22
C PHE A 107 1.72 9.77 4.02
N ALA A 108 2.30 9.18 5.06
CA ALA A 108 1.67 8.14 5.87
C ALA A 108 0.39 8.58 6.58
N SER A 109 0.29 9.88 6.91
CA SER A 109 -0.91 10.46 7.53
C SER A 109 -2.06 10.73 6.53
N GLU A 110 -1.82 10.48 5.25
CA GLU A 110 -2.82 10.67 4.21
C GLU A 110 -3.36 9.32 3.74
N THR A 111 -4.67 9.24 3.52
CA THR A 111 -5.24 8.10 2.81
C THR A 111 -4.90 8.23 1.33
N PHE A 112 -4.26 7.22 0.77
CA PHE A 112 -3.94 7.17 -0.65
C PHE A 112 -4.20 5.79 -1.24
N GLY A 113 -4.34 5.75 -2.56
CA GLY A 113 -4.47 4.53 -3.29
C GLY A 113 -3.17 4.11 -3.96
N LEU A 114 -3.03 2.81 -4.19
CA LEU A 114 -1.90 2.23 -4.89
C LEU A 114 -2.39 1.17 -5.88
N ARG A 115 -1.85 1.19 -7.10
CA ARG A 115 -2.04 0.14 -8.11
C ARG A 115 -0.68 -0.36 -8.53
N ALA A 116 -0.46 -1.65 -8.50
CA ALA A 116 0.82 -2.26 -8.86
C ALA A 116 0.65 -3.33 -9.94
N GLY A 117 1.62 -3.43 -10.83
CA GLY A 117 1.69 -4.47 -11.84
C GLY A 117 2.05 -3.97 -13.24
N PRO A 118 2.30 -4.89 -14.19
CA PRO A 118 2.74 -4.56 -15.54
C PRO A 118 1.79 -3.65 -16.34
N ALA A 119 0.47 -3.72 -16.05
CA ALA A 119 -0.52 -2.88 -16.71
C ALA A 119 -0.27 -1.39 -16.52
N VAL A 120 0.34 -1.00 -15.41
CA VAL A 120 0.68 0.39 -15.07
C VAL A 120 1.59 1.05 -16.13
N GLN A 121 2.46 0.30 -16.79
CA GLN A 121 3.39 0.85 -17.78
C GLN A 121 2.70 1.38 -19.03
N ASN A 122 1.54 0.83 -19.37
CA ASN A 122 0.79 1.17 -20.58
C ASN A 122 -0.39 2.11 -20.32
N GLU A 123 -0.55 2.59 -19.11
CA GLU A 123 -1.64 3.50 -18.76
C GLU A 123 -1.29 4.93 -19.13
N ASP A 124 -1.84 5.40 -20.25
CA ASP A 124 -1.83 6.81 -20.64
C ASP A 124 -2.99 7.60 -20.02
N ALA A 125 -4.04 6.90 -19.61
CA ALA A 125 -5.18 7.49 -18.94
C ALA A 125 -5.46 6.81 -17.61
N PRO A 126 -5.82 7.55 -16.57
CA PRO A 126 -6.36 6.94 -15.37
C PRO A 126 -7.71 6.31 -15.70
N LEU A 127 -8.24 5.58 -14.77
CA LEU A 127 -9.58 5.00 -14.73
C LEU A 127 -10.66 6.11 -14.77
N GLU A 128 -10.81 6.83 -15.90
CA GLU A 128 -11.56 8.10 -15.97
C GLU A 128 -13.00 8.01 -15.46
N GLY A 129 -13.69 6.91 -15.72
CA GLY A 129 -15.05 6.69 -15.20
C GLY A 129 -15.11 6.37 -13.70
N GLU A 130 -13.99 5.97 -13.12
CA GLU A 130 -13.88 5.45 -11.75
C GLU A 130 -13.26 6.45 -10.80
N LEU A 131 -12.53 7.44 -11.32
CA LEU A 131 -11.92 8.51 -10.52
C LEU A 131 -12.91 9.50 -9.90
N SER A 132 -14.19 9.46 -10.30
CA SER A 132 -15.26 10.14 -9.58
C SER A 132 -15.57 9.47 -8.23
N LYS A 133 -15.22 8.19 -8.09
CA LYS A 133 -15.29 7.42 -6.85
C LYS A 133 -13.97 7.54 -6.10
N ARG A 134 -14.00 7.38 -4.80
CA ARG A 134 -12.82 7.43 -3.93
C ARG A 134 -12.65 6.12 -3.17
N GLY A 135 -11.41 5.79 -2.83
CA GLY A 135 -11.11 4.62 -2.02
C GLY A 135 -11.39 3.30 -2.71
N LEU A 136 -11.84 2.31 -1.94
CA LEU A 136 -12.07 0.93 -2.39
C LEU A 136 -13.03 0.81 -3.57
N ASP A 137 -14.09 1.63 -3.61
CA ASP A 137 -15.08 1.58 -4.68
C ASP A 137 -14.48 1.86 -6.07
N ALA A 138 -13.46 2.73 -6.12
CA ALA A 138 -12.76 3.04 -7.36
C ALA A 138 -11.99 1.84 -7.89
N TYR A 139 -11.47 1.00 -6.99
CA TYR A 139 -10.66 -0.15 -7.35
C TYR A 139 -11.46 -1.42 -7.61
N GLN A 140 -12.65 -1.56 -7.03
CA GLN A 140 -13.50 -2.73 -7.24
C GLN A 140 -13.85 -2.99 -8.71
N ALA A 141 -13.92 -1.94 -9.52
CA ALA A 141 -14.23 -2.06 -10.95
C ALA A 141 -12.96 -2.35 -11.80
N ALA A 142 -11.78 -2.18 -11.26
CA ALA A 142 -10.54 -2.21 -12.04
C ALA A 142 -9.46 -3.17 -11.53
N TYR A 143 -9.63 -3.74 -10.34
CA TYR A 143 -8.57 -4.53 -9.67
C TYR A 143 -8.07 -5.73 -10.48
N THR A 144 -8.91 -6.28 -11.36
CA THR A 144 -8.54 -7.42 -12.23
C THR A 144 -7.44 -7.08 -13.25
N ARG A 145 -7.20 -5.79 -13.48
CA ARG A 145 -6.21 -5.29 -14.45
C ARG A 145 -4.79 -5.21 -13.88
N TYR A 146 -4.64 -5.26 -12.57
CA TYR A 146 -3.38 -5.07 -11.86
C TYR A 146 -2.99 -6.35 -11.10
N THR A 147 -1.73 -6.44 -10.71
CA THR A 147 -1.32 -7.46 -9.75
C THR A 147 -2.07 -7.26 -8.44
N PHE A 148 -2.20 -6.00 -8.02
CA PHE A 148 -3.12 -5.62 -6.94
C PHE A 148 -3.43 -4.12 -6.97
N CYS A 149 -4.55 -3.76 -6.35
CA CYS A 149 -4.87 -2.41 -5.95
C CYS A 149 -4.96 -2.35 -4.43
N ALA A 150 -4.61 -1.22 -3.83
CA ALA A 150 -4.69 -1.08 -2.38
C ALA A 150 -5.13 0.32 -1.94
N VAL A 151 -5.82 0.37 -0.80
CA VAL A 151 -6.06 1.60 -0.05
C VAL A 151 -5.19 1.57 1.19
N CYS A 152 -4.44 2.64 1.39
CA CYS A 152 -3.41 2.76 2.39
C CYS A 152 -3.83 3.77 3.45
N GLU A 153 -3.95 3.32 4.69
CA GLU A 153 -4.21 4.11 5.88
C GLU A 153 -3.10 3.80 6.90
N LEU A 154 -1.88 4.17 6.52
CA LEU A 154 -0.67 3.65 7.15
C LEU A 154 -0.48 4.14 8.58
N GLU A 155 -0.86 5.38 8.88
CA GLU A 155 -0.76 5.93 10.23
C GLU A 155 -1.78 5.29 11.18
N ASP A 156 -2.90 4.79 10.64
CA ASP A 156 -3.88 4.01 11.40
C ASP A 156 -3.51 2.53 11.55
N GLY A 157 -2.41 2.11 10.92
CA GLY A 157 -1.92 0.73 11.00
C GLY A 157 -2.64 -0.25 10.07
N TRP A 158 -3.42 0.27 9.10
CA TRP A 158 -4.28 -0.54 8.25
C TRP A 158 -3.92 -0.44 6.76
N PHE A 159 -4.12 -1.56 6.05
CA PHE A 159 -3.87 -1.65 4.61
C PHE A 159 -4.82 -2.67 3.97
N THR A 160 -5.59 -2.24 2.98
CA THR A 160 -6.54 -3.11 2.27
C THR A 160 -6.11 -3.36 0.84
N ILE A 161 -6.00 -4.61 0.44
CA ILE A 161 -5.57 -5.06 -0.88
C ILE A 161 -6.72 -5.71 -1.63
N LEU A 162 -6.91 -5.33 -2.88
CA LEU A 162 -7.78 -5.99 -3.86
C LEU A 162 -6.92 -6.67 -4.91
N SER A 163 -7.11 -7.97 -5.12
CA SER A 163 -6.38 -8.72 -6.13
C SER A 163 -7.11 -10.01 -6.50
N GLU A 164 -7.04 -10.38 -7.77
CA GLU A 164 -7.40 -11.72 -8.24
C GLU A 164 -6.24 -12.71 -8.13
N THR A 165 -5.02 -12.22 -8.23
CA THR A 165 -3.82 -13.05 -8.37
C THR A 165 -2.95 -13.11 -7.12
N LEU A 166 -2.95 -12.04 -6.32
CA LEU A 166 -2.20 -11.98 -5.07
C LEU A 166 -3.01 -12.63 -3.93
N TRP A 167 -2.77 -13.89 -3.68
CA TRP A 167 -3.40 -14.62 -2.57
C TRP A 167 -2.80 -14.21 -1.22
N PRO A 168 -3.53 -14.35 -0.10
CA PRO A 168 -3.00 -14.06 1.24
C PRO A 168 -1.65 -14.75 1.53
N SER A 169 -1.50 -16.00 1.12
CA SER A 169 -0.25 -16.76 1.29
C SER A 169 0.93 -16.15 0.54
N GLU A 170 0.69 -15.63 -0.67
CA GLU A 170 1.73 -14.97 -1.46
C GLU A 170 2.06 -13.59 -0.88
N ALA A 171 1.06 -12.82 -0.47
CA ALA A 171 1.27 -11.54 0.20
C ALA A 171 2.11 -11.71 1.47
N ILE A 172 1.78 -12.70 2.29
CA ILE A 172 2.55 -13.07 3.49
C ILE A 172 3.98 -13.47 3.12
N ARG A 173 4.15 -14.29 2.09
CA ARG A 173 5.49 -14.70 1.63
C ARG A 173 6.35 -13.50 1.25
N ARG A 174 5.77 -12.49 0.59
CA ARG A 174 6.47 -11.26 0.20
C ARG A 174 6.87 -10.43 1.41
N VAL A 175 5.97 -10.24 2.37
CA VAL A 175 6.19 -9.32 3.49
C VAL A 175 6.95 -9.93 4.66
N ARG A 176 6.92 -11.25 4.84
CA ARG A 176 7.55 -11.95 5.98
C ARG A 176 9.01 -11.56 6.24
N PRO A 177 9.90 -11.46 5.22
CA PRO A 177 11.28 -11.03 5.45
C PRO A 177 11.39 -9.60 5.98
N ALA A 178 10.46 -8.73 5.62
CA ALA A 178 10.47 -7.33 6.01
C ALA A 178 10.00 -7.09 7.46
N VAL A 179 9.21 -8.01 8.00
CA VAL A 179 8.66 -7.90 9.37
C VAL A 179 9.46 -8.69 10.41
N GLN A 180 10.43 -9.52 9.99
CA GLN A 180 11.28 -10.24 10.96
C GLN A 180 11.98 -9.26 11.93
N PRO A 181 12.09 -9.60 13.25
CA PRO A 181 11.78 -10.90 13.88
C PRO A 181 10.33 -11.06 14.34
N PHE A 182 9.43 -10.17 13.97
CA PHE A 182 8.04 -10.16 14.42
C PHE A 182 7.18 -11.24 13.72
N ASP A 183 6.06 -11.57 14.33
CA ASP A 183 5.17 -12.61 13.84
C ASP A 183 4.19 -12.10 12.78
N VAL A 184 3.79 -13.01 11.89
CA VAL A 184 2.69 -12.79 10.93
C VAL A 184 1.60 -13.81 11.26
N HIS A 185 0.44 -13.32 11.64
CA HIS A 185 -0.74 -14.13 11.94
C HIS A 185 -1.73 -14.10 10.79
N ILE A 186 -2.30 -15.25 10.48
CA ILE A 186 -3.41 -15.36 9.54
C ILE A 186 -4.68 -15.45 10.38
N ALA A 187 -5.48 -14.40 10.37
CA ALA A 187 -6.80 -14.45 10.98
C ALA A 187 -7.65 -15.48 10.23
N ARG A 188 -8.31 -16.35 10.98
CA ARG A 188 -9.25 -17.30 10.37
C ARG A 188 -10.47 -16.50 9.91
N PRO A 189 -10.97 -16.71 8.69
CA PRO A 189 -12.19 -16.07 8.26
C PRO A 189 -13.31 -16.46 9.24
N HIS A 190 -13.97 -15.46 9.77
CA HIS A 190 -15.16 -15.61 10.60
C HIS A 190 -16.37 -16.02 9.76
#